data_296f88be0ff219d365bf4ea700130df6
#
_entry.id   296f88be0ff219d365bf4ea700130df6
#
_cell.length_a   1.000
_cell.length_b   1.000
_cell.length_c   1.000
_cell.angle_alpha   90.00
_cell.angle_beta   90.00
_cell.angle_gamma   90.00
#
_symmetry.space_group_name_H-M   'P 1'
#
loop_
_entity.id
_entity.type
_entity.pdbx_description
1 polymer ?
#
loop_
_entity_poly.entity_id
_entity_poly.type
_entity_poly.pdbx_seq_one_letter_code
_entity_poly.pdbx_strand_id
1 'polypeptide(L)'
;MKDFKVLFVLFVLFCSQGVWAQKWEAPNWKNFSYPVIDFKDKAAGTKGAQIYRRIVPEPEAFIQQHALWVAQTLYWSATDSMPGVEKIEYNLEDTDGISAKGGQPPVVNIFYSSRWVEKSEDSQGDDKVLYETRGVLYHELTHAYQLEPQGIGGYKPGTEFWVFIEGMADAVRYHNGFFPVDSRKPGGHWMDGYRTTGFFLEWLTGKDPDFLRKFNKSALEIVPWSFDKAMKHIFGEQVTIDSLWEEYQAFLKK
;
A
#
# COMPACT_ATOMS: atom_id res chain seq x y z
N MET A 1 -17.48 67.65 -15.08
CA MET A 1 -16.64 66.83 -14.24
C MET A 1 -17.20 65.43 -14.29
N LYS A 2 -16.51 64.52 -15.00
CA LYS A 2 -16.91 63.11 -15.15
C LYS A 2 -15.95 62.28 -14.31
N ASP A 3 -16.50 61.62 -13.32
CA ASP A 3 -15.73 60.71 -12.43
C ASP A 3 -15.39 59.41 -13.16
N PHE A 4 -14.10 59.17 -13.33
CA PHE A 4 -13.56 57.93 -13.89
C PHE A 4 -13.33 56.94 -12.71
N LYS A 5 -14.20 55.95 -12.55
CA LYS A 5 -13.99 54.83 -11.60
C LYS A 5 -13.04 53.84 -12.29
N VAL A 6 -11.80 53.75 -11.77
CA VAL A 6 -10.84 52.72 -12.16
C VAL A 6 -11.20 51.43 -11.42
N LEU A 7 -11.60 50.43 -12.19
CA LEU A 7 -11.86 49.06 -11.68
C LEU A 7 -10.54 48.30 -11.64
N PHE A 8 -10.02 48.07 -10.42
CA PHE A 8 -8.85 47.21 -10.22
C PHE A 8 -9.32 45.73 -10.26
N VAL A 9 -9.00 45.04 -11.37
CA VAL A 9 -9.20 43.58 -11.48
C VAL A 9 -7.97 42.91 -10.85
N LEU A 10 -8.12 42.37 -9.64
CA LEU A 10 -7.12 41.50 -9.04
C LEU A 10 -7.13 40.16 -9.77
N PHE A 11 -6.11 39.91 -10.57
CA PHE A 11 -5.81 38.55 -11.10
C PHE A 11 -5.18 37.73 -9.97
N VAL A 12 -5.97 36.89 -9.34
CA VAL A 12 -5.46 35.86 -8.43
C VAL A 12 -4.94 34.73 -9.28
N LEU A 13 -3.63 34.67 -9.47
CA LEU A 13 -2.93 33.52 -10.01
C LEU A 13 -3.09 32.37 -9.02
N PHE A 14 -4.01 31.45 -9.29
CA PHE A 14 -4.01 30.14 -8.66
C PHE A 14 -2.82 29.36 -9.21
N CYS A 15 -1.67 29.43 -8.53
CA CYS A 15 -0.66 28.40 -8.62
C CYS A 15 -1.29 27.10 -8.14
N SER A 16 -1.65 26.20 -9.05
CA SER A 16 -1.95 24.81 -8.76
C SER A 16 -0.66 24.09 -8.38
N GLN A 17 -0.11 24.41 -7.21
CA GLN A 17 0.81 23.51 -6.55
C GLN A 17 -0.03 22.34 -6.10
N GLY A 18 0.25 21.14 -6.63
CA GLY A 18 -0.34 19.91 -6.17
C GLY A 18 -0.20 19.84 -4.65
N VAL A 19 -1.31 20.01 -3.96
CA VAL A 19 -1.37 19.87 -2.51
C VAL A 19 -1.18 18.37 -2.25
N TRP A 20 0.06 17.97 -2.07
CA TRP A 20 0.39 16.77 -1.34
C TRP A 20 -0.22 17.01 0.04
N ALA A 21 -1.39 16.45 0.29
CA ALA A 21 -1.99 16.49 1.62
C ALA A 21 -0.98 15.82 2.55
N GLN A 22 -0.17 16.63 3.23
CA GLN A 22 0.66 16.20 4.33
C GLN A 22 -0.30 15.54 5.32
N LYS A 23 -0.36 14.19 5.31
CA LYS A 23 -0.96 13.47 6.43
C LYS A 23 -0.21 13.98 7.64
N TRP A 24 -0.89 14.69 8.50
CA TRP A 24 -0.32 15.27 9.71
C TRP A 24 0.33 14.14 10.51
N GLU A 25 1.61 14.27 10.85
CA GLU A 25 2.27 13.28 11.70
C GLU A 25 1.56 13.27 13.03
N ALA A 26 0.73 12.25 13.26
CA ALA A 26 0.09 12.08 14.55
C ALA A 26 1.17 11.98 15.64
N PRO A 27 0.96 12.53 16.84
CA PRO A 27 1.98 12.60 17.89
C PRO A 27 2.67 11.26 18.21
N ASN A 28 1.96 10.15 18.03
CA ASN A 28 2.47 8.78 18.25
C ASN A 28 3.41 8.27 17.13
N TRP A 29 3.63 9.04 16.06
CA TRP A 29 4.53 8.71 14.94
C TRP A 29 5.78 9.58 14.86
N LYS A 30 5.93 10.55 15.76
CA LYS A 30 7.06 11.48 15.81
C LYS A 30 8.43 10.81 15.88
N ASN A 31 8.50 9.60 16.44
CA ASN A 31 9.74 8.84 16.59
C ASN A 31 9.85 7.68 15.59
N PHE A 32 9.13 7.74 14.47
CA PHE A 32 9.27 6.72 13.43
C PHE A 32 10.70 6.72 12.87
N SER A 33 11.32 5.55 12.85
CA SER A 33 12.66 5.36 12.28
C SER A 33 12.55 5.22 10.77
N TYR A 34 12.82 6.28 10.05
CA TYR A 34 12.82 6.25 8.59
C TYR A 34 13.98 5.38 8.08
N PRO A 35 13.72 4.46 7.14
CA PRO A 35 14.79 3.68 6.52
C PRO A 35 15.68 4.58 5.65
N VAL A 36 16.96 4.23 5.56
CA VAL A 36 17.84 4.78 4.54
C VAL A 36 17.40 4.23 3.17
N ILE A 37 17.14 5.10 2.22
CA ILE A 37 16.80 4.69 0.86
C ILE A 37 18.05 4.76 -0.02
N ASP A 38 18.42 3.62 -0.60
CA ASP A 38 19.47 3.49 -1.60
C ASP A 38 18.81 3.31 -2.98
N PHE A 39 18.45 4.46 -3.60
CA PHE A 39 17.82 4.46 -4.90
C PHE A 39 18.85 4.27 -6.02
N LYS A 40 18.63 3.28 -6.87
CA LYS A 40 19.48 2.96 -8.03
C LYS A 40 18.65 2.94 -9.31
N ASP A 41 18.94 3.87 -10.21
CA ASP A 41 18.40 3.85 -11.57
C ASP A 41 19.28 2.98 -12.47
N LYS A 42 18.96 1.70 -12.54
CA LYS A 42 19.61 0.74 -13.43
C LYS A 42 19.00 0.72 -14.84
N ALA A 43 17.92 1.47 -15.06
CA ALA A 43 17.22 1.61 -16.31
C ALA A 43 17.49 2.96 -17.01
N ALA A 44 18.54 3.68 -16.58
CA ALA A 44 18.90 4.99 -17.14
C ALA A 44 18.99 4.95 -18.67
N GLY A 45 18.29 5.86 -19.33
CA GLY A 45 18.19 5.89 -20.80
C GLY A 45 16.91 5.27 -21.38
N THR A 46 16.16 4.47 -20.62
CA THR A 46 14.84 3.98 -21.07
C THR A 46 13.77 5.08 -20.96
N LYS A 47 12.72 4.98 -21.78
CA LYS A 47 11.58 5.88 -21.70
C LYS A 47 10.89 5.79 -20.33
N GLY A 48 10.71 4.57 -19.80
CA GLY A 48 10.12 4.37 -18.48
C GLY A 48 10.89 5.04 -17.35
N ALA A 49 12.24 4.98 -17.38
CA ALA A 49 13.06 5.69 -16.39
C ALA A 49 12.95 7.23 -16.52
N GLN A 50 12.84 7.76 -17.73
CA GLN A 50 12.59 9.19 -17.94
C GLN A 50 11.24 9.63 -17.39
N ILE A 51 10.19 8.81 -17.61
CA ILE A 51 8.86 9.03 -17.03
C ILE A 51 8.92 8.99 -15.51
N TYR A 52 9.54 7.94 -14.93
CA TYR A 52 9.66 7.80 -13.47
C TYR A 52 10.32 9.01 -12.82
N ARG A 53 11.47 9.48 -13.35
CA ARG A 53 12.15 10.67 -12.82
C ARG A 53 11.33 11.95 -12.93
N ARG A 54 10.48 12.06 -13.94
CA ARG A 54 9.58 13.20 -14.11
C ARG A 54 8.48 13.21 -13.06
N ILE A 55 7.88 12.05 -12.75
CA ILE A 55 6.77 11.93 -11.80
C ILE A 55 7.24 11.78 -10.34
N VAL A 56 8.46 11.29 -10.12
CA VAL A 56 9.09 11.10 -8.80
C VAL A 56 10.48 11.75 -8.81
N PRO A 57 10.55 13.09 -8.74
CA PRO A 57 11.82 13.81 -8.81
C PRO A 57 12.72 13.58 -7.58
N GLU A 58 12.13 13.25 -6.42
CA GLU A 58 12.81 13.01 -5.17
C GLU A 58 12.47 11.59 -4.64
N PRO A 59 13.05 10.53 -5.25
CA PRO A 59 12.64 9.15 -4.98
C PRO A 59 12.88 8.73 -3.53
N GLU A 60 13.96 9.17 -2.90
CA GLU A 60 14.26 8.81 -1.51
C GLU A 60 13.20 9.35 -0.55
N ALA A 61 12.86 10.61 -0.65
CA ALA A 61 11.82 11.24 0.16
C ALA A 61 10.44 10.65 -0.13
N PHE A 62 10.16 10.36 -1.40
CA PHE A 62 8.92 9.73 -1.82
C PHE A 62 8.74 8.33 -1.20
N ILE A 63 9.77 7.49 -1.24
CA ILE A 63 9.73 6.13 -0.67
C ILE A 63 9.63 6.19 0.86
N GLN A 64 10.42 7.06 1.54
CA GLN A 64 10.35 7.24 2.99
C GLN A 64 8.95 7.64 3.45
N GLN A 65 8.30 8.57 2.74
CA GLN A 65 6.95 9.00 3.10
C GLN A 65 5.93 7.86 2.96
N HIS A 66 6.04 7.02 1.93
CA HIS A 66 5.16 5.86 1.75
C HIS A 66 5.46 4.77 2.80
N ALA A 67 6.72 4.59 3.22
CA ALA A 67 7.08 3.69 4.31
C ALA A 67 6.38 4.08 5.62
N LEU A 68 6.36 5.37 5.96
CA LEU A 68 5.59 5.87 7.10
C LEU A 68 4.09 5.58 6.96
N TRP A 69 3.49 5.84 5.80
CA TRP A 69 2.06 5.61 5.61
C TRP A 69 1.67 4.13 5.68
N VAL A 70 2.51 3.23 5.17
CA VAL A 70 2.34 1.78 5.33
C VAL A 70 2.42 1.39 6.81
N ALA A 71 3.44 1.86 7.52
CA ALA A 71 3.57 1.59 8.96
C ALA A 71 2.34 2.10 9.73
N GLN A 72 1.83 3.30 9.44
CA GLN A 72 0.61 3.86 10.03
C GLN A 72 -0.65 3.04 9.74
N THR A 73 -0.68 2.32 8.63
CA THR A 73 -1.81 1.43 8.29
C THR A 73 -1.74 0.12 9.06
N LEU A 74 -0.53 -0.40 9.32
CA LEU A 74 -0.30 -1.70 9.95
C LEU A 74 -0.11 -1.66 11.47
N TYR A 75 0.15 -0.48 12.05
CA TYR A 75 0.51 -0.29 13.47
C TYR A 75 -0.19 0.93 14.07
N TRP A 76 -0.29 0.99 15.39
CA TRP A 76 -0.90 2.14 16.10
C TRP A 76 0.10 3.25 16.38
N SER A 77 1.39 2.91 16.52
CA SER A 77 2.44 3.87 16.87
C SER A 77 3.83 3.44 16.38
N ALA A 78 4.76 4.39 16.35
CA ALA A 78 6.16 4.13 16.05
C ALA A 78 6.88 3.28 17.12
N THR A 79 6.25 3.05 18.28
CA THR A 79 6.80 2.22 19.37
C THR A 79 6.26 0.79 19.38
N ASP A 80 5.35 0.46 18.46
CA ASP A 80 4.87 -0.91 18.31
C ASP A 80 6.02 -1.80 17.80
N SER A 81 5.96 -3.10 18.15
CA SER A 81 6.93 -4.07 17.66
C SER A 81 6.71 -4.33 16.17
N MET A 82 7.47 -3.65 15.34
CA MET A 82 7.46 -3.79 13.88
C MET A 82 8.81 -4.29 13.36
N PRO A 83 8.87 -4.88 12.14
CA PRO A 83 10.14 -5.24 11.51
C PRO A 83 11.10 -4.05 11.45
N GLY A 84 12.33 -4.26 11.93
CA GLY A 84 13.38 -3.22 11.97
C GLY A 84 13.99 -2.97 10.59
N VAL A 85 13.27 -2.29 9.70
CA VAL A 85 13.76 -1.94 8.37
C VAL A 85 14.68 -0.73 8.48
N GLU A 86 16.00 -0.96 8.38
CA GLU A 86 17.01 0.11 8.45
C GLU A 86 17.36 0.66 7.07
N LYS A 87 17.32 -0.19 6.04
CA LYS A 87 17.66 0.17 4.67
C LYS A 87 16.72 -0.46 3.65
N ILE A 88 16.34 0.33 2.64
CA ILE A 88 15.64 -0.13 1.44
C ILE A 88 16.52 0.15 0.22
N GLU A 89 17.00 -0.91 -0.44
CA GLU A 89 17.63 -0.82 -1.75
C GLU A 89 16.54 -0.84 -2.83
N TYR A 90 16.24 0.33 -3.37
CA TYR A 90 15.19 0.48 -4.38
C TYR A 90 15.79 0.61 -5.77
N ASN A 91 15.50 -0.35 -6.64
CA ASN A 91 16.10 -0.44 -7.96
C ASN A 91 15.05 -0.22 -9.05
N LEU A 92 15.19 0.82 -9.84
CA LEU A 92 14.45 0.96 -11.09
C LEU A 92 15.19 0.17 -12.17
N GLU A 93 14.57 -0.89 -12.70
CA GLU A 93 15.23 -1.87 -13.59
C GLU A 93 14.54 -1.97 -14.95
N ASP A 94 15.32 -2.14 -16.02
CA ASP A 94 14.79 -2.47 -17.34
C ASP A 94 14.54 -3.99 -17.44
N THR A 95 13.43 -4.42 -16.84
CA THR A 95 13.08 -5.86 -16.79
C THR A 95 11.59 -6.07 -16.98
N ASP A 96 11.21 -7.30 -17.30
CA ASP A 96 9.81 -7.70 -17.35
C ASP A 96 9.22 -7.87 -15.94
N GLY A 97 7.89 -7.94 -15.86
CA GLY A 97 7.17 -7.96 -14.60
C GLY A 97 6.75 -6.57 -14.13
N ILE A 98 6.43 -6.42 -12.86
CA ILE A 98 6.00 -5.16 -12.25
C ILE A 98 7.00 -4.73 -11.18
N SER A 99 7.07 -5.49 -10.10
CA SER A 99 7.93 -5.27 -8.96
C SER A 99 8.02 -6.53 -8.10
N ALA A 100 8.96 -6.57 -7.19
CA ALA A 100 8.97 -7.51 -6.07
C ALA A 100 9.85 -7.00 -4.93
N LYS A 101 9.47 -7.37 -3.69
CA LYS A 101 10.31 -7.22 -2.52
C LYS A 101 11.11 -8.48 -2.28
N GLY A 102 12.42 -8.33 -2.07
CA GLY A 102 13.35 -9.36 -1.62
C GLY A 102 14.08 -8.96 -0.34
N GLY A 103 14.96 -9.83 0.14
CA GLY A 103 15.68 -9.62 1.40
C GLY A 103 14.79 -9.69 2.63
N GLN A 104 15.39 -9.51 3.81
CA GLN A 104 14.70 -9.45 5.10
C GLN A 104 15.27 -8.30 5.91
N PRO A 105 14.49 -7.70 6.85
CA PRO A 105 15.07 -6.72 7.76
C PRO A 105 16.38 -7.22 8.39
N PRO A 106 17.38 -6.35 8.57
CA PRO A 106 17.31 -4.90 8.49
C PRO A 106 17.44 -4.31 7.06
N VAL A 107 17.77 -5.12 6.03
CA VAL A 107 17.95 -4.63 4.65
C VAL A 107 17.00 -5.35 3.71
N VAL A 108 16.08 -4.60 3.12
CA VAL A 108 15.17 -5.12 2.10
C VAL A 108 15.52 -4.57 0.73
N ASN A 109 15.22 -5.35 -0.31
CA ASN A 109 15.39 -4.95 -1.70
C ASN A 109 14.03 -4.83 -2.36
N ILE A 110 13.81 -3.79 -3.14
CA ILE A 110 12.63 -3.65 -3.99
C ILE A 110 13.13 -3.35 -5.40
N PHE A 111 12.69 -4.10 -6.39
CA PHE A 111 12.82 -3.66 -7.78
C PHE A 111 11.48 -3.14 -8.29
N TYR A 112 11.54 -2.17 -9.20
CA TYR A 112 10.39 -1.67 -9.95
C TYR A 112 10.73 -1.61 -11.43
N SER A 113 9.87 -2.15 -12.27
CA SER A 113 10.10 -2.25 -13.70
C SER A 113 9.88 -0.92 -14.42
N SER A 114 10.91 -0.41 -15.10
CA SER A 114 10.78 0.75 -15.97
C SER A 114 9.86 0.47 -17.17
N ARG A 115 9.78 -0.80 -17.64
CA ARG A 115 8.84 -1.21 -18.69
C ARG A 115 7.39 -1.13 -18.21
N TRP A 116 7.13 -1.44 -16.94
CA TRP A 116 5.80 -1.25 -16.35
C TRP A 116 5.43 0.23 -16.22
N VAL A 117 6.39 1.07 -15.82
CA VAL A 117 6.20 2.53 -15.80
C VAL A 117 5.79 3.04 -17.17
N GLU A 118 6.53 2.68 -18.23
CA GLU A 118 6.21 3.06 -19.60
C GLU A 118 4.84 2.53 -20.05
N LYS A 119 4.54 1.25 -19.75
CA LYS A 119 3.26 0.63 -20.09
C LYS A 119 2.07 1.24 -19.35
N SER A 120 2.31 1.83 -18.18
CA SER A 120 1.26 2.48 -17.37
C SER A 120 0.88 3.87 -17.90
N GLU A 121 1.69 4.45 -18.80
CA GLU A 121 1.36 5.70 -19.46
C GLU A 121 0.22 5.48 -20.47
N ASP A 122 -0.88 6.19 -20.27
CA ASP A 122 -2.06 6.17 -21.13
C ASP A 122 -2.53 7.60 -21.43
N SER A 123 -3.77 7.77 -21.89
CA SER A 123 -4.35 9.07 -22.18
C SER A 123 -4.50 10.00 -20.96
N GLN A 124 -4.36 9.47 -19.73
CA GLN A 124 -4.36 10.26 -18.48
C GLN A 124 -2.95 10.75 -18.10
N GLY A 125 -1.92 10.35 -18.85
CA GLY A 125 -0.56 10.85 -18.70
C GLY A 125 0.06 10.56 -17.33
N ASP A 126 0.77 11.55 -16.80
CA ASP A 126 1.56 11.44 -15.57
C ASP A 126 0.73 11.08 -14.33
N ASP A 127 -0.51 11.53 -14.23
CA ASP A 127 -1.39 11.21 -13.07
C ASP A 127 -1.66 9.72 -12.99
N LYS A 128 -1.88 9.05 -14.13
CA LYS A 128 -2.08 7.60 -14.17
C LYS A 128 -0.83 6.84 -13.78
N VAL A 129 0.33 7.24 -14.30
CA VAL A 129 1.60 6.60 -13.99
C VAL A 129 1.94 6.78 -12.51
N LEU A 130 1.73 7.97 -11.95
CA LEU A 130 1.94 8.25 -10.54
C LEU A 130 1.00 7.42 -9.66
N TYR A 131 -0.27 7.28 -10.05
CA TYR A 131 -1.24 6.41 -9.37
C TYR A 131 -0.73 4.96 -9.33
N GLU A 132 -0.32 4.39 -10.46
CA GLU A 132 0.21 3.01 -10.52
C GLU A 132 1.49 2.86 -9.69
N THR A 133 2.43 3.81 -9.83
CA THR A 133 3.71 3.81 -9.09
C THR A 133 3.49 3.84 -7.58
N ARG A 134 2.60 4.68 -7.08
CA ARG A 134 2.24 4.73 -5.66
C ARG A 134 1.57 3.43 -5.21
N GLY A 135 0.64 2.90 -6.02
CA GLY A 135 -0.06 1.67 -5.70
C GLY A 135 0.89 0.47 -5.59
N VAL A 136 1.85 0.34 -6.50
CA VAL A 136 2.90 -0.69 -6.42
C VAL A 136 3.77 -0.47 -5.18
N LEU A 137 4.17 0.77 -4.91
CA LEU A 137 5.00 1.08 -3.75
C LEU A 137 4.31 0.74 -2.42
N TYR A 138 3.00 0.99 -2.27
CA TYR A 138 2.23 0.55 -1.10
C TYR A 138 2.27 -0.96 -0.93
N HIS A 139 2.12 -1.73 -2.01
CA HIS A 139 2.18 -3.18 -1.99
C HIS A 139 3.55 -3.69 -1.52
N GLU A 140 4.63 -3.26 -2.16
CA GLU A 140 5.98 -3.73 -1.85
C GLU A 140 6.48 -3.29 -0.47
N LEU A 141 6.16 -2.08 -0.05
CA LEU A 141 6.49 -1.61 1.30
C LEU A 141 5.68 -2.35 2.37
N THR A 142 4.47 -2.82 2.06
CA THR A 142 3.72 -3.67 2.98
C THR A 142 4.50 -4.94 3.28
N HIS A 143 5.08 -5.59 2.28
CA HIS A 143 5.94 -6.76 2.49
C HIS A 143 7.20 -6.47 3.34
N ALA A 144 7.65 -5.22 3.40
CA ALA A 144 8.77 -4.84 4.27
C ALA A 144 8.35 -4.68 5.74
N TYR A 145 7.10 -4.29 6.00
CA TYR A 145 6.63 -3.92 7.33
C TYR A 145 5.58 -4.87 7.91
N GLN A 146 4.95 -5.76 7.13
CA GLN A 146 3.96 -6.70 7.67
C GLN A 146 4.63 -7.79 8.51
N LEU A 147 3.91 -8.29 9.49
CA LEU A 147 4.32 -9.46 10.29
C LEU A 147 4.00 -10.75 9.52
N GLU A 148 4.71 -11.82 9.85
CA GLU A 148 4.56 -13.11 9.17
C GLU A 148 3.82 -14.12 10.07
N PRO A 149 2.78 -14.81 9.55
CA PRO A 149 2.04 -15.83 10.31
C PRO A 149 2.93 -16.95 10.84
N GLN A 150 2.78 -17.27 12.11
CA GLN A 150 3.62 -18.26 12.79
C GLN A 150 3.00 -19.66 12.80
N GLY A 151 3.86 -20.70 12.65
CA GLY A 151 3.48 -22.11 12.82
C GLY A 151 2.75 -22.74 11.63
N ILE A 152 2.73 -22.09 10.45
CA ILE A 152 2.02 -22.62 9.25
C ILE A 152 2.90 -22.76 8.02
N GLY A 153 4.22 -22.79 8.21
CA GLY A 153 5.20 -22.88 7.11
C GLY A 153 5.61 -21.50 6.59
N GLY A 154 5.94 -21.41 5.30
CA GLY A 154 6.45 -20.19 4.66
C GLY A 154 5.74 -19.85 3.36
N TYR A 155 6.28 -18.89 2.65
CA TYR A 155 5.73 -18.36 1.41
C TYR A 155 5.66 -19.44 0.31
N LYS A 156 4.45 -19.87 0.00
CA LYS A 156 4.13 -20.81 -1.08
C LYS A 156 2.76 -20.46 -1.66
N PRO A 157 2.63 -20.22 -2.96
CA PRO A 157 1.34 -19.93 -3.60
C PRO A 157 0.24 -20.92 -3.24
N GLY A 158 -0.96 -20.41 -2.96
CA GLY A 158 -2.13 -21.20 -2.61
C GLY A 158 -2.20 -21.67 -1.14
N THR A 159 -1.28 -21.25 -0.27
CA THR A 159 -1.34 -21.48 1.18
C THR A 159 -1.89 -20.26 1.91
N GLU A 160 -2.44 -20.45 3.12
CA GLU A 160 -2.91 -19.33 3.97
C GLU A 160 -1.78 -18.32 4.26
N PHE A 161 -0.53 -18.77 4.41
CA PHE A 161 0.63 -17.89 4.56
C PHE A 161 0.75 -16.93 3.37
N TRP A 162 0.77 -17.46 2.16
CA TRP A 162 0.87 -16.66 0.93
C TRP A 162 -0.34 -15.72 0.78
N VAL A 163 -1.55 -16.21 1.07
CA VAL A 163 -2.79 -15.43 1.01
C VAL A 163 -2.76 -14.26 1.99
N PHE A 164 -2.24 -14.49 3.22
CA PHE A 164 -2.03 -13.42 4.19
C PHE A 164 -1.05 -12.37 3.64
N ILE A 165 0.11 -12.80 3.14
CA ILE A 165 1.16 -11.90 2.66
C ILE A 165 0.67 -11.02 1.52
N GLU A 166 0.15 -11.62 0.45
CA GLU A 166 -0.29 -10.90 -0.75
C GLU A 166 -1.62 -10.15 -0.54
N GLY A 167 -2.53 -10.77 0.19
CA GLY A 167 -3.82 -10.15 0.51
C GLY A 167 -3.67 -8.92 1.39
N MET A 168 -2.78 -8.96 2.39
CA MET A 168 -2.48 -7.80 3.24
C MET A 168 -1.84 -6.66 2.43
N ALA A 169 -0.89 -6.96 1.54
CA ALA A 169 -0.22 -5.97 0.72
C ALA A 169 -1.22 -5.22 -0.17
N ASP A 170 -2.14 -5.92 -0.80
CA ASP A 170 -3.20 -5.30 -1.57
C ASP A 170 -4.25 -4.60 -0.68
N ALA A 171 -4.59 -5.14 0.50
CA ALA A 171 -5.51 -4.48 1.42
C ALA A 171 -4.98 -3.10 1.88
N VAL A 172 -3.68 -3.01 2.22
CA VAL A 172 -3.03 -1.74 2.56
C VAL A 172 -3.07 -0.76 1.38
N ARG A 173 -2.80 -1.24 0.16
CA ARG A 173 -2.94 -0.45 -1.06
C ARG A 173 -4.34 0.11 -1.19
N TYR A 174 -5.39 -0.70 -1.02
CA TYR A 174 -6.79 -0.28 -1.17
C TYR A 174 -7.22 0.67 -0.05
N HIS A 175 -6.83 0.40 1.18
CA HIS A 175 -7.10 1.28 2.32
C HIS A 175 -6.52 2.68 2.14
N ASN A 176 -5.45 2.82 1.36
CA ASN A 176 -4.83 4.09 1.02
C ASN A 176 -5.38 4.73 -0.28
N GLY A 177 -6.57 4.33 -0.72
CA GLY A 177 -7.34 5.00 -1.76
C GLY A 177 -7.13 4.47 -3.19
N PHE A 178 -6.58 3.26 -3.32
CA PHE A 178 -6.43 2.63 -4.63
C PHE A 178 -7.60 1.68 -4.91
N PHE A 179 -8.01 1.60 -6.19
CA PHE A 179 -9.12 0.76 -6.65
C PHE A 179 -10.43 1.03 -5.89
N PRO A 180 -11.24 1.97 -6.37
CA PRO A 180 -12.50 2.33 -5.72
C PRO A 180 -13.43 1.11 -5.59
N VAL A 181 -14.38 1.18 -4.66
CA VAL A 181 -15.32 0.10 -4.34
C VAL A 181 -16.03 -0.44 -5.59
N ASP A 182 -16.36 0.43 -6.53
CA ASP A 182 -17.05 0.07 -7.79
C ASP A 182 -16.21 -0.86 -8.69
N SER A 183 -14.91 -0.95 -8.48
CA SER A 183 -14.03 -1.90 -9.19
C SER A 183 -14.12 -3.32 -8.67
N ARG A 184 -14.74 -3.54 -7.51
CA ARG A 184 -14.89 -4.84 -6.85
C ARG A 184 -16.11 -5.57 -7.42
N LYS A 185 -15.95 -6.87 -7.70
CA LYS A 185 -17.02 -7.70 -8.28
C LYS A 185 -17.25 -8.94 -7.43
N PRO A 186 -18.50 -9.45 -7.36
CA PRO A 186 -18.78 -10.73 -6.74
C PRO A 186 -18.01 -11.86 -7.42
N GLY A 187 -17.70 -12.91 -6.67
CA GLY A 187 -17.02 -14.11 -7.14
C GLY A 187 -15.67 -14.31 -6.51
N GLY A 188 -14.95 -15.35 -6.91
CA GLY A 188 -13.71 -15.77 -6.33
C GLY A 188 -13.85 -16.42 -4.96
N HIS A 189 -12.74 -16.53 -4.26
CA HIS A 189 -12.65 -17.10 -2.90
C HIS A 189 -11.66 -16.27 -2.07
N TRP A 190 -11.84 -16.24 -0.74
CA TRP A 190 -10.92 -15.52 0.14
C TRP A 190 -9.47 -16.07 0.10
N MET A 191 -9.28 -17.28 -0.42
CA MET A 191 -7.98 -17.91 -0.65
C MET A 191 -7.31 -17.53 -1.98
N ASP A 192 -7.89 -16.69 -2.81
CA ASP A 192 -7.32 -16.37 -4.13
C ASP A 192 -6.08 -15.47 -4.07
N GLY A 193 -5.84 -14.85 -2.92
CA GLY A 193 -4.73 -13.91 -2.74
C GLY A 193 -4.96 -12.56 -3.46
N TYR A 194 -3.92 -11.72 -3.48
CA TYR A 194 -3.90 -10.42 -4.14
C TYR A 194 -5.20 -9.64 -4.01
N ARG A 195 -5.76 -9.15 -5.13
CA ARG A 195 -6.94 -8.28 -5.15
C ARG A 195 -8.17 -8.90 -4.50
N THR A 196 -8.44 -10.16 -4.75
CA THR A 196 -9.64 -10.82 -4.24
C THR A 196 -9.64 -10.81 -2.72
N THR A 197 -8.55 -11.28 -2.13
CA THR A 197 -8.35 -11.28 -0.67
C THR A 197 -8.18 -9.85 -0.14
N GLY A 198 -7.41 -9.01 -0.81
CA GLY A 198 -7.15 -7.64 -0.40
C GLY A 198 -8.42 -6.79 -0.32
N PHE A 199 -9.34 -6.89 -1.27
CA PHE A 199 -10.63 -6.23 -1.24
C PHE A 199 -11.50 -6.70 -0.07
N PHE A 200 -11.47 -7.99 0.22
CA PHE A 200 -12.19 -8.56 1.34
C PHE A 200 -11.63 -8.06 2.68
N LEU A 201 -10.31 -8.10 2.86
CA LEU A 201 -9.66 -7.62 4.08
C LEU A 201 -9.90 -6.12 4.29
N GLU A 202 -9.84 -5.33 3.23
CA GLU A 202 -10.14 -3.90 3.33
C GLU A 202 -11.60 -3.64 3.66
N TRP A 203 -12.55 -4.42 3.10
CA TRP A 203 -13.97 -4.32 3.46
C TRP A 203 -14.22 -4.56 4.95
N LEU A 204 -13.44 -5.44 5.59
CA LEU A 204 -13.52 -5.71 7.04
C LEU A 204 -13.16 -4.50 7.89
N THR A 205 -12.44 -3.50 7.36
CA THR A 205 -12.19 -2.23 8.06
C THR A 205 -13.47 -1.44 8.31
N GLY A 206 -14.50 -1.65 7.51
CA GLY A 206 -15.83 -1.10 7.73
C GLY A 206 -16.57 -1.71 8.93
N LYS A 207 -16.16 -2.92 9.37
CA LYS A 207 -16.67 -3.57 10.58
C LYS A 207 -15.84 -3.22 11.82
N ASP A 208 -14.54 -3.09 11.65
CA ASP A 208 -13.59 -2.67 12.69
C ASP A 208 -12.53 -1.76 12.06
N PRO A 209 -12.50 -0.44 12.38
CA PRO A 209 -11.53 0.48 11.80
C PRO A 209 -10.06 0.11 12.05
N ASP A 210 -9.79 -0.68 13.09
CA ASP A 210 -8.45 -1.17 13.43
C ASP A 210 -8.16 -2.57 12.86
N PHE A 211 -9.03 -3.09 12.00
CA PHE A 211 -8.94 -4.46 11.51
C PHE A 211 -7.56 -4.80 10.93
N LEU A 212 -7.00 -3.97 10.03
CA LEU A 212 -5.71 -4.27 9.40
C LEU A 212 -4.58 -4.35 10.42
N ARG A 213 -4.58 -3.50 11.44
CA ARG A 213 -3.59 -3.53 12.55
C ARG A 213 -3.74 -4.79 13.39
N LYS A 214 -4.97 -5.13 13.79
CA LYS A 214 -5.28 -6.34 14.56
C LYS A 214 -4.95 -7.59 13.77
N PHE A 215 -5.28 -7.62 12.49
CA PHE A 215 -5.00 -8.73 11.60
C PHE A 215 -3.49 -8.92 11.38
N ASN A 216 -2.75 -7.84 11.16
CA ASN A 216 -1.29 -7.88 11.12
C ASN A 216 -0.70 -8.43 12.42
N LYS A 217 -1.14 -7.93 13.57
CA LYS A 217 -0.66 -8.35 14.91
C LYS A 217 -0.99 -9.81 15.21
N SER A 218 -2.13 -10.31 14.74
CA SER A 218 -2.56 -11.72 14.92
C SER A 218 -1.54 -12.72 14.40
N ALA A 219 -0.71 -12.33 13.41
CA ALA A 219 0.35 -13.15 12.84
C ALA A 219 1.34 -13.66 13.89
N LEU A 220 1.60 -12.89 14.96
CA LEU A 220 2.46 -13.27 16.08
C LEU A 220 1.70 -13.79 17.29
N GLU A 221 0.45 -13.40 17.48
CA GLU A 221 -0.34 -13.73 18.68
C GLU A 221 -1.00 -15.11 18.58
N ILE A 222 -1.22 -15.61 17.37
CA ILE A 222 -1.90 -16.90 17.12
C ILE A 222 -0.89 -17.90 16.58
N VAL A 223 -0.67 -19.02 17.31
CA VAL A 223 0.26 -20.08 16.90
C VAL A 223 -0.37 -21.46 17.14
N PRO A 224 -0.51 -22.34 16.13
CA PRO A 224 -0.36 -22.03 14.69
C PRO A 224 -1.46 -21.10 14.20
N TRP A 225 -1.07 -20.16 13.33
CA TRP A 225 -1.98 -19.18 12.75
C TRP A 225 -2.97 -19.81 11.75
N SER A 226 -4.14 -19.23 11.60
CA SER A 226 -5.04 -19.44 10.45
C SER A 226 -5.97 -18.26 10.28
N PHE A 227 -6.51 -18.06 9.08
CA PHE A 227 -7.52 -17.02 8.83
C PHE A 227 -8.71 -17.16 9.77
N ASP A 228 -9.24 -18.37 9.93
CA ASP A 228 -10.41 -18.59 10.80
C ASP A 228 -10.13 -18.21 12.26
N LYS A 229 -8.97 -18.58 12.79
CA LYS A 229 -8.57 -18.18 14.15
C LYS A 229 -8.37 -16.67 14.27
N ALA A 230 -7.80 -16.02 13.26
CA ALA A 230 -7.63 -14.58 13.26
C ALA A 230 -8.98 -13.85 13.24
N MET A 231 -9.96 -14.32 12.45
CA MET A 231 -11.31 -13.75 12.42
C MET A 231 -12.02 -13.94 13.77
N LYS A 232 -11.93 -15.12 14.38
CA LYS A 232 -12.48 -15.38 15.73
C LYS A 232 -11.85 -14.49 16.79
N HIS A 233 -10.53 -14.33 16.75
CA HIS A 233 -9.79 -13.46 17.67
C HIS A 233 -10.23 -11.99 17.59
N ILE A 234 -10.53 -11.51 16.38
CA ILE A 234 -10.88 -10.10 16.15
C ILE A 234 -12.38 -9.83 16.37
N PHE A 235 -13.24 -10.72 15.88
CA PHE A 235 -14.70 -10.49 15.82
C PHE A 235 -15.51 -11.37 16.79
N GLY A 236 -14.88 -12.34 17.49
CA GLY A 236 -15.52 -13.24 18.45
C GLY A 236 -15.68 -14.67 17.94
N GLU A 237 -15.79 -15.60 18.89
CA GLU A 237 -15.70 -17.06 18.66
C GLU A 237 -16.73 -17.64 17.67
N GLN A 238 -17.89 -17.01 17.51
CA GLN A 238 -18.95 -17.46 16.60
C GLN A 238 -18.74 -17.01 15.13
N VAL A 239 -17.75 -16.16 14.88
CA VAL A 239 -17.46 -15.65 13.54
C VAL A 239 -16.47 -16.59 12.85
N THR A 240 -16.77 -16.99 11.62
CA THR A 240 -15.86 -17.77 10.77
C THR A 240 -15.42 -16.96 9.57
N ILE A 241 -14.28 -17.31 8.97
CA ILE A 241 -13.82 -16.68 7.74
C ILE A 241 -14.85 -16.83 6.61
N ASP A 242 -15.48 -18.01 6.50
CA ASP A 242 -16.48 -18.28 5.46
C ASP A 242 -17.75 -17.45 5.66
N SER A 243 -18.22 -17.28 6.90
CA SER A 243 -19.39 -16.43 7.18
C SER A 243 -19.13 -14.96 6.83
N LEU A 244 -17.94 -14.43 7.08
CA LEU A 244 -17.56 -13.08 6.68
C LEU A 244 -17.41 -12.95 5.16
N TRP A 245 -16.88 -13.98 4.51
CA TRP A 245 -16.78 -14.01 3.05
C TRP A 245 -18.14 -14.01 2.38
N GLU A 246 -19.10 -14.81 2.87
CA GLU A 246 -20.48 -14.82 2.39
C GLU A 246 -21.15 -13.45 2.55
N GLU A 247 -20.95 -12.80 3.69
CA GLU A 247 -21.47 -11.46 3.94
C GLU A 247 -20.85 -10.42 2.98
N TYR A 248 -19.53 -10.50 2.73
CA TYR A 248 -18.86 -9.67 1.74
C TYR A 248 -19.40 -9.89 0.34
N GLN A 249 -19.62 -11.15 -0.07
CA GLN A 249 -20.21 -11.47 -1.38
C GLN A 249 -21.64 -10.95 -1.50
N ALA A 250 -22.42 -10.98 -0.42
CA ALA A 250 -23.76 -10.39 -0.40
C ALA A 250 -23.74 -8.85 -0.49
N PHE A 251 -22.72 -8.21 0.12
CA PHE A 251 -22.50 -6.77 0.00
C PHE A 251 -22.20 -6.36 -1.46
N LEU A 252 -21.40 -7.11 -2.18
CA LEU A 252 -21.03 -6.82 -3.57
C LEU A 252 -22.16 -7.02 -4.58
N LYS A 253 -23.26 -7.68 -4.19
CA LYS A 253 -24.44 -7.94 -5.06
C LYS A 253 -25.54 -6.86 -4.94
N LYS A 254 -25.36 -5.90 -4.03
CA LYS A 254 -26.29 -4.79 -3.80
C LYS A 254 -26.02 -3.63 -4.74
#